data_f8ef8ea3f4b616b71904ac2b216b08f5
#
_entry.id   f8ef8ea3f4b616b71904ac2b216b08f5
#
_cell.length_a   1.000
_cell.length_b   1.000
_cell.length_c   1.000
_cell.angle_alpha   90.00
_cell.angle_beta   90.00
_cell.angle_gamma   90.00
#
_symmetry.space_group_name_H-M   'P 1'
#
loop_
_entity.id
_entity.type
_entity.pdbx_description
1 polymer ?
#
loop_
_entity_poly.entity_id
_entity_poly.type
_entity_poly.pdbx_seq_one_letter_code
_entity_poly.pdbx_strand_id
1 'polypeptide(L)'
;VGTCRARVLAADGRCKTFDAAANGYVRGEGCAVLILKRLDDARRDGDRILAVVRGSAVNQDGASSGLTVPNGPSQERVIREALRRAQVDPHEVVYLEAHGTGTSLGDPIEVQAAAAVLGQNRSRPLLIGSVKTNIGHLEAAAGIAGLIKVILSMHHGVIPRHLNLANPNPHIPWERLPVKVTTEATAWPPGRKIAGISSFGVTGANAHRILEERPPNDSLTTGAPGGPSTL
;
A
#
# COMPACT_ATOMS: atom_id res chain seq x y z
N VAL A 1 12.05 -8.64 22.32
CA VAL A 1 11.50 -9.50 23.40
C VAL A 1 9.99 -9.37 23.51
N GLY A 2 9.39 -8.16 23.55
CA GLY A 2 7.93 -7.97 23.66
C GLY A 2 7.14 -8.58 22.51
N THR A 3 7.52 -8.30 21.26
CA THR A 3 6.87 -8.81 20.04
C THR A 3 6.97 -10.34 19.91
N CYS A 4 8.11 -10.93 20.35
CA CYS A 4 8.25 -12.40 20.39
C CYS A 4 7.30 -13.02 21.43
N ARG A 5 7.18 -12.41 22.60
CA ARG A 5 6.24 -12.86 23.65
C ARG A 5 4.78 -12.72 23.21
N ALA A 6 4.47 -11.67 22.45
CA ALA A 6 3.14 -11.46 21.86
C ALA A 6 2.84 -12.40 20.68
N ARG A 7 3.79 -13.21 20.24
CA ARG A 7 3.67 -14.16 19.11
C ARG A 7 3.20 -13.50 17.81
N VAL A 8 3.63 -12.26 17.57
CA VAL A 8 3.28 -11.52 16.33
C VAL A 8 4.34 -11.66 15.23
N LEU A 9 5.46 -12.33 15.52
CA LEU A 9 6.53 -12.58 14.55
C LEU A 9 6.43 -14.00 13.97
N ALA A 10 6.60 -14.10 12.65
CA ALA A 10 6.67 -15.37 11.93
C ALA A 10 7.99 -16.09 12.24
N ALA A 11 7.91 -17.34 12.72
CA ALA A 11 9.09 -18.12 13.12
C ALA A 11 10.00 -18.50 11.94
N ASP A 12 9.45 -18.57 10.73
CA ASP A 12 10.16 -18.92 9.49
C ASP A 12 10.79 -17.72 8.78
N GLY A 13 10.71 -16.53 9.37
CA GLY A 13 11.31 -15.32 8.81
C GLY A 13 10.65 -14.82 7.53
N ARG A 14 9.35 -15.10 7.31
CA ARG A 14 8.62 -14.70 6.10
C ARG A 14 7.30 -14.02 6.44
N CYS A 15 7.02 -12.90 5.80
CA CYS A 15 5.67 -12.35 5.77
C CYS A 15 4.84 -13.14 4.75
N LYS A 16 3.94 -13.98 5.25
CA LYS A 16 3.01 -14.78 4.43
C LYS A 16 1.66 -14.06 4.31
N THR A 17 1.72 -12.83 3.82
CA THR A 17 0.52 -11.98 3.71
C THR A 17 -0.52 -12.64 2.82
N PHE A 18 -1.76 -12.69 3.30
CA PHE A 18 -2.95 -13.30 2.65
C PHE A 18 -2.90 -14.83 2.51
N ASP A 19 -1.88 -15.50 3.02
CA ASP A 19 -1.76 -16.96 2.98
C ASP A 19 -2.49 -17.61 4.16
N ALA A 20 -2.94 -18.85 3.97
CA ALA A 20 -3.55 -19.67 5.02
C ALA A 20 -2.60 -19.93 6.20
N ALA A 21 -1.29 -19.95 5.93
CA ALA A 21 -0.24 -20.11 6.93
C ALA A 21 0.24 -18.79 7.54
N ALA A 22 -0.50 -17.68 7.35
CA ALA A 22 -0.19 -16.38 7.95
C ALA A 22 -0.14 -16.49 9.48
N ASN A 23 1.03 -16.27 10.07
CA ASN A 23 1.28 -16.44 11.49
C ASN A 23 2.10 -15.31 12.11
N GLY A 24 2.17 -14.17 11.44
CA GLY A 24 2.89 -12.99 11.87
C GLY A 24 3.78 -12.40 10.78
N TYR A 25 4.48 -11.34 11.13
CA TYR A 25 5.40 -10.65 10.22
C TYR A 25 6.87 -10.96 10.54
N VAL A 26 7.76 -10.62 9.62
CA VAL A 26 9.20 -10.57 9.86
C VAL A 26 9.66 -9.12 9.88
N ARG A 27 10.57 -8.78 10.76
CA ARG A 27 11.17 -7.45 10.80
C ARG A 27 12.11 -7.24 9.63
N GLY A 28 12.03 -6.07 9.03
CA GLY A 28 13.01 -5.53 8.10
C GLY A 28 13.58 -4.22 8.64
N GLU A 29 14.63 -3.74 8.01
CA GLU A 29 15.25 -2.45 8.33
C GLU A 29 15.30 -1.58 7.09
N GLY A 30 15.16 -0.28 7.27
CA GLY A 30 15.24 0.68 6.17
C GLY A 30 15.02 2.10 6.61
N CYS A 31 15.51 3.01 5.80
CA CYS A 31 15.28 4.45 5.91
C CYS A 31 15.08 5.01 4.51
N ALA A 32 14.18 5.96 4.37
CA ALA A 32 13.96 6.64 3.11
C ALA A 32 13.53 8.08 3.34
N VAL A 33 13.81 8.94 2.37
CA VAL A 33 13.40 10.34 2.36
C VAL A 33 12.67 10.63 1.05
N LEU A 34 11.54 11.32 1.13
CA LEU A 34 10.80 11.83 -0.01
C LEU A 34 10.70 13.35 0.09
N ILE A 35 10.98 14.02 -1.01
CA ILE A 35 10.77 15.46 -1.12
C ILE A 35 9.34 15.67 -1.63
N LEU A 36 8.57 16.43 -0.87
CA LEU A 36 7.19 16.80 -1.23
C LEU A 36 7.14 18.29 -1.55
N LYS A 37 6.40 18.61 -2.63
CA LYS A 37 6.18 19.98 -3.06
C LYS A 37 4.77 20.10 -3.60
N ARG A 38 4.15 21.30 -3.53
CA ARG A 38 2.87 21.51 -4.19
C ARG A 38 3.04 21.33 -5.70
N LEU A 39 2.06 20.71 -6.34
CA LEU A 39 2.14 20.36 -7.76
C LEU A 39 2.42 21.57 -8.65
N ASP A 40 1.72 22.68 -8.40
CA ASP A 40 1.90 23.90 -9.20
C ASP A 40 3.27 24.54 -8.98
N ASP A 41 3.81 24.47 -7.76
CA ASP A 41 5.16 24.96 -7.47
C ASP A 41 6.22 24.07 -8.14
N ALA A 42 6.04 22.73 -8.11
CA ALA A 42 6.94 21.81 -8.77
C ALA A 42 6.96 22.04 -10.30
N ARG A 43 5.80 22.27 -10.90
CA ARG A 43 5.68 22.62 -12.33
C ARG A 43 6.35 23.93 -12.67
N ARG A 44 6.07 24.99 -11.89
CA ARG A 44 6.66 26.31 -12.09
C ARG A 44 8.20 26.27 -11.99
N ASP A 45 8.71 25.50 -11.04
CA ASP A 45 10.15 25.43 -10.75
C ASP A 45 10.86 24.37 -11.62
N GLY A 46 10.13 23.64 -12.49
CA GLY A 46 10.68 22.64 -13.42
C GLY A 46 11.16 21.35 -12.71
N ASP A 47 10.64 21.06 -11.52
CA ASP A 47 11.04 19.88 -10.76
C ASP A 47 10.59 18.58 -11.42
N ARG A 48 11.39 17.52 -11.24
CA ARG A 48 11.02 16.18 -11.67
C ARG A 48 9.94 15.60 -10.78
N ILE A 49 8.72 15.50 -11.30
CA ILE A 49 7.59 14.89 -10.62
C ILE A 49 7.61 13.37 -10.85
N LEU A 50 7.61 12.59 -9.78
CA LEU A 50 7.58 11.11 -9.85
C LEU A 50 6.15 10.58 -9.76
N ALA A 51 5.33 11.16 -8.87
CA ALA A 51 3.93 10.84 -8.69
C ALA A 51 3.22 12.00 -7.98
N VAL A 52 1.91 12.00 -7.99
CA VAL A 52 1.09 13.01 -7.31
C VAL A 52 0.34 12.36 -6.16
N VAL A 53 0.47 12.92 -4.95
CA VAL A 53 -0.39 12.57 -3.82
C VAL A 53 -1.71 13.33 -3.99
N ARG A 54 -2.76 12.61 -4.40
CA ARG A 54 -4.09 13.20 -4.65
C ARG A 54 -4.85 13.50 -3.38
N GLY A 55 -4.70 12.63 -2.39
CA GLY A 55 -5.35 12.78 -1.10
C GLY A 55 -4.80 11.82 -0.07
N SER A 56 -5.00 12.17 1.19
CA SER A 56 -4.61 11.33 2.32
C SER A 56 -5.58 11.53 3.49
N ALA A 57 -5.73 10.50 4.29
CA ALA A 57 -6.48 10.57 5.53
C ALA A 57 -5.78 9.78 6.62
N VAL A 58 -6.03 10.17 7.86
CA VAL A 58 -5.59 9.49 9.07
C VAL A 58 -6.77 9.45 10.03
N ASN A 59 -6.96 8.33 10.70
CA ASN A 59 -7.90 8.20 11.79
C ASN A 59 -7.36 7.26 12.88
N GLN A 60 -8.19 6.96 13.86
CA GLN A 60 -7.89 6.06 14.95
C GLN A 60 -8.98 4.97 15.02
N ASP A 61 -8.59 3.75 15.40
CA ASP A 61 -9.53 2.63 15.57
C ASP A 61 -10.63 2.94 16.59
N GLY A 62 -10.30 3.71 17.61
CA GLY A 62 -11.22 3.97 18.72
C GLY A 62 -11.43 2.70 19.55
N ALA A 63 -12.67 2.48 20.00
CA ALA A 63 -13.01 1.27 20.74
C ALA A 63 -12.95 0.05 19.81
N SER A 64 -12.06 -0.90 20.14
CA SER A 64 -11.93 -2.20 19.50
C SER A 64 -11.99 -3.31 20.54
N SER A 65 -12.08 -4.56 20.11
CA SER A 65 -12.13 -5.72 21.02
C SER A 65 -10.80 -6.02 21.74
N GLY A 66 -9.74 -5.28 21.44
CA GLY A 66 -8.43 -5.37 22.08
C GLY A 66 -7.44 -4.38 21.48
N LEU A 67 -6.37 -4.06 22.26
CA LEU A 67 -5.38 -3.05 21.89
C LEU A 67 -4.73 -3.26 20.52
N THR A 68 -4.53 -4.52 20.12
CA THR A 68 -3.88 -4.88 18.86
C THR A 68 -4.84 -5.45 17.83
N VAL A 69 -6.15 -5.36 18.07
CA VAL A 69 -7.18 -5.88 17.17
C VAL A 69 -7.58 -4.78 16.19
N PRO A 70 -7.35 -4.97 14.88
CA PRO A 70 -7.73 -3.98 13.87
C PRO A 70 -9.24 -3.74 13.83
N ASN A 71 -9.63 -2.51 13.50
CA ASN A 71 -11.02 -2.11 13.38
C ASN A 71 -11.39 -1.91 11.89
N GLY A 72 -12.04 -2.90 11.27
CA GLY A 72 -12.46 -2.85 9.88
C GLY A 72 -13.26 -1.59 9.51
N PRO A 73 -14.34 -1.24 10.24
CA PRO A 73 -15.06 0.02 10.04
C PRO A 73 -14.18 1.28 10.08
N SER A 74 -13.14 1.32 10.90
CA SER A 74 -12.20 2.44 10.93
C SER A 74 -11.31 2.48 9.70
N GLN A 75 -10.87 1.30 9.23
CA GLN A 75 -10.14 1.17 7.96
C GLN A 75 -11.00 1.60 6.77
N GLU A 76 -12.26 1.22 6.72
CA GLU A 76 -13.19 1.70 5.69
C GLU A 76 -13.32 3.22 5.70
N ARG A 77 -13.51 3.82 6.89
CA ARG A 77 -13.66 5.28 7.01
C ARG A 77 -12.42 6.03 6.52
N VAL A 78 -11.21 5.56 6.87
CA VAL A 78 -9.98 6.24 6.43
C VAL A 78 -9.79 6.14 4.92
N ILE A 79 -10.15 5.00 4.31
CA ILE A 79 -10.11 4.82 2.84
C ILE A 79 -11.11 5.76 2.16
N ARG A 80 -12.37 5.79 2.62
CA ARG A 80 -13.41 6.69 2.07
C ARG A 80 -13.00 8.16 2.17
N GLU A 81 -12.44 8.57 3.30
CA GLU A 81 -12.02 9.96 3.50
C GLU A 81 -10.82 10.32 2.60
N ALA A 82 -9.87 9.41 2.40
CA ALA A 82 -8.76 9.63 1.47
C ALA A 82 -9.25 9.79 0.03
N LEU A 83 -10.19 8.94 -0.42
CA LEU A 83 -10.82 9.04 -1.74
C LEU A 83 -11.57 10.36 -1.92
N ARG A 84 -12.38 10.75 -0.92
CA ARG A 84 -13.12 12.01 -0.93
C ARG A 84 -12.17 13.21 -1.09
N ARG A 85 -11.07 13.25 -0.35
CA ARG A 85 -10.04 14.31 -0.45
C ARG A 85 -9.30 14.27 -1.78
N ALA A 86 -9.08 13.08 -2.32
CA ALA A 86 -8.44 12.89 -3.61
C ALA A 86 -9.34 13.27 -4.79
N GLN A 87 -10.66 13.33 -4.58
CA GLN A 87 -11.69 13.44 -5.65
C GLN A 87 -11.50 12.31 -6.69
N VAL A 88 -11.35 11.07 -6.19
CA VAL A 88 -11.15 9.86 -6.99
C VAL A 88 -12.26 8.88 -6.66
N ASP A 89 -12.88 8.34 -7.68
CA ASP A 89 -13.88 7.30 -7.51
C ASP A 89 -13.21 5.96 -7.13
N PRO A 90 -13.83 5.15 -6.24
CA PRO A 90 -13.27 3.89 -5.79
C PRO A 90 -12.81 2.96 -6.91
N HIS A 91 -13.57 2.90 -8.02
CA HIS A 91 -13.26 2.03 -9.16
C HIS A 91 -12.05 2.47 -9.99
N GLU A 92 -11.62 3.74 -9.89
CA GLU A 92 -10.40 4.25 -10.54
C GLU A 92 -9.11 3.75 -9.87
N VAL A 93 -9.18 3.35 -8.59
CA VAL A 93 -8.02 2.78 -7.89
C VAL A 93 -7.75 1.39 -8.44
N VAL A 94 -6.65 1.22 -9.15
CA VAL A 94 -6.28 -0.03 -9.84
C VAL A 94 -5.55 -0.99 -8.92
N TYR A 95 -4.69 -0.46 -8.07
CA TYR A 95 -3.83 -1.23 -7.18
C TYR A 95 -3.90 -0.73 -5.74
N LEU A 96 -3.90 -1.66 -4.79
CA LEU A 96 -3.75 -1.39 -3.37
C LEU A 96 -2.44 -1.99 -2.85
N GLU A 97 -1.54 -1.15 -2.42
CA GLU A 97 -0.45 -1.53 -1.55
C GLU A 97 -1.00 -1.65 -0.12
N ALA A 98 -1.24 -2.88 0.29
CA ALA A 98 -1.84 -3.17 1.59
C ALA A 98 -0.83 -3.00 2.73
N HIS A 99 -1.33 -2.76 3.92
CA HIS A 99 -0.53 -2.90 5.14
C HIS A 99 0.01 -4.31 5.24
N GLY A 100 -0.84 -5.33 5.09
CA GLY A 100 -0.48 -6.71 4.75
C GLY A 100 0.67 -7.29 5.57
N THR A 101 0.46 -7.46 6.87
CA THR A 101 1.50 -7.94 7.80
C THR A 101 1.66 -9.45 7.86
N GLY A 102 0.76 -10.22 7.25
CA GLY A 102 0.76 -11.68 7.33
C GLY A 102 0.25 -12.20 8.68
N THR A 103 -0.70 -11.49 9.29
CA THR A 103 -1.34 -11.93 10.53
C THR A 103 -2.69 -12.58 10.22
N SER A 104 -3.00 -13.67 10.94
CA SER A 104 -4.21 -14.45 10.73
C SER A 104 -5.51 -13.66 10.89
N LEU A 105 -5.50 -12.62 11.71
CA LEU A 105 -6.65 -11.76 11.97
C LEU A 105 -6.63 -10.48 11.14
N GLY A 106 -5.47 -9.84 11.01
CA GLY A 106 -5.34 -8.53 10.37
C GLY A 106 -5.60 -8.57 8.87
N ASP A 107 -5.03 -9.54 8.18
CA ASP A 107 -5.15 -9.65 6.74
C ASP A 107 -6.61 -9.81 6.26
N PRO A 108 -7.46 -10.69 6.88
CA PRO A 108 -8.87 -10.79 6.52
C PRO A 108 -9.65 -9.50 6.76
N ILE A 109 -9.41 -8.82 7.87
CA ILE A 109 -10.09 -7.55 8.20
C ILE A 109 -9.72 -6.48 7.15
N GLU A 110 -8.44 -6.35 6.83
CA GLU A 110 -7.97 -5.37 5.85
C GLU A 110 -8.54 -5.61 4.45
N VAL A 111 -8.47 -6.86 3.95
CA VAL A 111 -8.99 -7.18 2.61
C VAL A 111 -10.48 -6.94 2.52
N GLN A 112 -11.25 -7.30 3.55
CA GLN A 112 -12.70 -7.07 3.57
C GLN A 112 -13.02 -5.57 3.63
N ALA A 113 -12.33 -4.79 4.47
CA ALA A 113 -12.50 -3.34 4.55
C ALA A 113 -12.15 -2.65 3.22
N ALA A 114 -11.04 -3.05 2.59
CA ALA A 114 -10.65 -2.54 1.28
C ALA A 114 -11.67 -2.89 0.19
N ALA A 115 -12.16 -4.13 0.17
CA ALA A 115 -13.16 -4.58 -0.80
C ALA A 115 -14.51 -3.87 -0.60
N ALA A 116 -14.92 -3.60 0.64
CA ALA A 116 -16.15 -2.88 0.94
C ALA A 116 -16.16 -1.44 0.40
N VAL A 117 -14.99 -0.83 0.26
CA VAL A 117 -14.88 0.55 -0.26
C VAL A 117 -14.41 0.57 -1.72
N LEU A 118 -13.28 -0.07 -2.00
CA LEU A 118 -12.64 -0.03 -3.31
C LEU A 118 -13.22 -1.06 -4.29
N GLY A 119 -13.96 -2.04 -3.81
CA GLY A 119 -14.55 -3.11 -4.62
C GLY A 119 -15.85 -2.75 -5.34
N GLN A 120 -16.44 -1.59 -5.06
CA GLN A 120 -17.76 -1.24 -5.59
C GLN A 120 -17.71 -0.93 -7.10
N ASN A 121 -18.73 -1.40 -7.83
CA ASN A 121 -18.98 -1.08 -9.25
C ASN A 121 -17.78 -1.34 -10.18
N ARG A 122 -17.00 -2.40 -9.93
CA ARG A 122 -15.79 -2.70 -10.70
C ARG A 122 -16.07 -3.64 -11.87
N SER A 123 -15.54 -3.29 -13.02
CA SER A 123 -15.46 -4.18 -14.19
C SER A 123 -14.22 -5.09 -14.17
N ARG A 124 -13.22 -4.73 -13.36
CA ARG A 124 -11.97 -5.50 -13.16
C ARG A 124 -11.67 -5.59 -11.68
N PRO A 125 -11.10 -6.69 -11.18
CA PRO A 125 -10.75 -6.81 -9.77
C PRO A 125 -9.73 -5.75 -9.35
N LEU A 126 -9.81 -5.32 -8.08
CA LEU A 126 -8.77 -4.55 -7.44
C LEU A 126 -7.54 -5.42 -7.29
N LEU A 127 -6.41 -4.99 -7.84
CA LEU A 127 -5.14 -5.67 -7.64
C LEU A 127 -4.59 -5.30 -6.26
N ILE A 128 -4.10 -6.30 -5.51
CA ILE A 128 -3.58 -6.09 -4.15
C ILE A 128 -2.24 -6.79 -3.95
N GLY A 129 -1.36 -6.18 -3.19
CA GLY A 129 -0.09 -6.76 -2.77
C GLY A 129 0.48 -6.06 -1.55
N SER A 130 1.60 -6.52 -1.05
CA SER A 130 2.35 -5.89 0.04
C SER A 130 3.85 -6.05 -0.14
N VAL A 131 4.58 -4.94 -0.02
CA VAL A 131 6.05 -4.91 -0.07
C VAL A 131 6.68 -5.72 1.07
N LYS A 132 5.93 -5.93 2.15
CA LYS A 132 6.42 -6.70 3.31
C LYS A 132 6.76 -8.15 2.97
N THR A 133 6.14 -8.70 1.93
CA THR A 133 6.50 -10.05 1.46
C THR A 133 7.89 -10.10 0.81
N ASN A 134 8.42 -8.96 0.37
CA ASN A 134 9.72 -8.83 -0.27
C ASN A 134 10.84 -8.48 0.72
N ILE A 135 10.60 -7.49 1.61
CA ILE A 135 11.65 -6.89 2.45
C ILE A 135 11.31 -6.92 3.95
N GLY A 136 10.24 -7.58 4.35
CA GLY A 136 9.77 -7.59 5.73
C GLY A 136 9.05 -6.29 6.13
N HIS A 137 8.71 -6.21 7.40
CA HIS A 137 8.04 -5.06 7.99
C HIS A 137 9.08 -4.07 8.54
N LEU A 138 9.26 -2.94 7.89
CA LEU A 138 10.22 -1.91 8.27
C LEU A 138 9.72 -1.02 9.44
N GLU A 139 8.65 -1.42 10.11
CA GLU A 139 8.04 -0.72 11.24
C GLU A 139 7.83 0.78 10.96
N ALA A 140 8.63 1.68 11.52
CA ALA A 140 8.49 3.12 11.29
C ALA A 140 8.66 3.52 9.81
N ALA A 141 9.46 2.77 9.03
CA ALA A 141 9.67 3.01 7.61
C ALA A 141 8.74 2.21 6.68
N ALA A 142 7.81 1.40 7.23
CA ALA A 142 6.97 0.53 6.42
C ALA A 142 6.06 1.29 5.44
N GLY A 143 5.47 2.40 5.89
CA GLY A 143 4.59 3.21 5.04
C GLY A 143 5.33 3.86 3.88
N ILE A 144 6.55 4.37 4.12
CA ILE A 144 7.36 4.99 3.06
C ILE A 144 7.90 3.94 2.07
N ALA A 145 8.19 2.72 2.53
CA ALA A 145 8.59 1.62 1.65
C ALA A 145 7.47 1.24 0.66
N GLY A 146 6.22 1.11 1.14
CA GLY A 146 5.06 0.88 0.28
C GLY A 146 4.84 2.02 -0.71
N LEU A 147 5.01 3.27 -0.27
CA LEU A 147 4.90 4.44 -1.12
C LEU A 147 5.92 4.42 -2.26
N ILE A 148 7.19 4.15 -1.95
CA ILE A 148 8.27 4.06 -2.95
C ILE A 148 8.00 2.92 -3.92
N LYS A 149 7.58 1.75 -3.44
CA LYS A 149 7.22 0.63 -4.31
C LYS A 149 6.14 1.02 -5.33
N VAL A 150 5.09 1.70 -4.88
CA VAL A 150 4.00 2.14 -5.77
C VAL A 150 4.51 3.13 -6.81
N ILE A 151 5.31 4.13 -6.41
CA ILE A 151 5.90 5.11 -7.33
C ILE A 151 6.76 4.40 -8.40
N LEU A 152 7.63 3.49 -7.98
CA LEU A 152 8.46 2.71 -8.90
C LEU A 152 7.62 1.82 -9.82
N SER A 153 6.57 1.19 -9.29
CA SER A 153 5.65 0.37 -10.09
C SER A 153 4.94 1.18 -11.17
N MET A 154 4.51 2.40 -10.85
CA MET A 154 3.91 3.32 -11.82
C MET A 154 4.94 3.72 -12.90
N HIS A 155 6.15 4.09 -12.45
CA HIS A 155 7.23 4.50 -13.35
C HIS A 155 7.64 3.42 -14.35
N HIS A 156 7.77 2.17 -13.87
CA HIS A 156 8.13 1.03 -14.71
C HIS A 156 6.94 0.40 -15.45
N GLY A 157 5.72 0.83 -15.16
CA GLY A 157 4.50 0.27 -15.77
C GLY A 157 4.22 -1.19 -15.35
N VAL A 158 4.81 -1.65 -14.25
CA VAL A 158 4.70 -3.03 -13.77
C VAL A 158 4.40 -3.06 -12.28
N ILE A 159 3.38 -3.80 -11.89
CA ILE A 159 3.09 -4.15 -10.50
C ILE A 159 3.90 -5.43 -10.20
N PRO A 160 4.87 -5.39 -9.28
CA PRO A 160 5.68 -6.55 -8.96
C PRO A 160 4.86 -7.64 -8.27
N ARG A 161 5.32 -8.88 -8.41
CA ARG A 161 4.65 -10.03 -7.82
C ARG A 161 4.66 -9.96 -6.28
N HIS A 162 3.55 -10.34 -5.69
CA HIS A 162 3.41 -10.63 -4.28
C HIS A 162 4.02 -12.01 -3.97
N LEU A 163 4.81 -12.11 -2.90
CA LEU A 163 5.52 -13.32 -2.55
C LEU A 163 4.83 -14.08 -1.41
N ASN A 164 5.26 -15.33 -1.19
CA ASN A 164 4.88 -16.18 -0.04
C ASN A 164 3.37 -16.47 0.07
N LEU A 165 2.62 -16.40 -1.03
CA LEU A 165 1.23 -16.84 -1.12
C LEU A 165 1.19 -18.19 -1.84
N ALA A 166 1.08 -19.27 -1.08
CA ALA A 166 0.94 -20.63 -1.61
C ALA A 166 -0.53 -21.06 -1.59
N ASN A 167 -1.22 -20.83 -0.48
CA ASN A 167 -2.62 -21.16 -0.30
C ASN A 167 -3.37 -19.92 0.20
N PRO A 168 -4.38 -19.43 -0.54
CA PRO A 168 -5.16 -18.28 -0.11
C PRO A 168 -5.80 -18.50 1.27
N ASN A 169 -5.76 -17.47 2.12
CA ASN A 169 -6.33 -17.52 3.45
C ASN A 169 -7.85 -17.81 3.38
N PRO A 170 -8.35 -18.90 4.00
CA PRO A 170 -9.75 -19.30 3.93
C PRO A 170 -10.70 -18.36 4.69
N HIS A 171 -10.18 -17.49 5.57
CA HIS A 171 -10.97 -16.47 6.26
C HIS A 171 -11.26 -15.24 5.39
N ILE A 172 -10.69 -15.17 4.18
CA ILE A 172 -10.99 -14.15 3.19
C ILE A 172 -11.90 -14.79 2.12
N PRO A 173 -13.12 -14.29 1.94
CA PRO A 173 -14.07 -14.87 0.97
C PRO A 173 -13.72 -14.44 -0.46
N TRP A 174 -12.58 -14.87 -0.97
CA TRP A 174 -11.98 -14.45 -2.25
C TRP A 174 -12.94 -14.48 -3.44
N GLU A 175 -13.77 -15.51 -3.52
CA GLU A 175 -14.73 -15.67 -4.63
C GLU A 175 -15.87 -14.63 -4.62
N ARG A 176 -16.10 -13.98 -3.47
CA ARG A 176 -17.15 -12.97 -3.29
C ARG A 176 -16.61 -11.55 -3.36
N LEU A 177 -15.29 -11.38 -3.30
CA LEU A 177 -14.65 -10.07 -3.29
C LEU A 177 -14.03 -9.77 -4.66
N PRO A 178 -14.24 -8.59 -5.21
CA PRO A 178 -13.64 -8.18 -6.48
C PRO A 178 -12.16 -7.75 -6.27
N VAL A 179 -11.37 -8.64 -5.68
CA VAL A 179 -9.96 -8.42 -5.32
C VAL A 179 -9.12 -9.55 -5.87
N LYS A 180 -7.95 -9.25 -6.38
CA LYS A 180 -6.98 -10.24 -6.88
C LYS A 180 -5.58 -9.92 -6.37
N VAL A 181 -4.94 -10.90 -5.70
CA VAL A 181 -3.53 -10.77 -5.31
C VAL A 181 -2.64 -10.92 -6.54
N THR A 182 -1.64 -10.04 -6.67
CA THR A 182 -0.71 -10.04 -7.79
C THR A 182 0.39 -11.09 -7.59
N THR A 183 0.09 -12.37 -7.79
CA THR A 183 1.05 -13.49 -7.63
C THR A 183 2.09 -13.56 -8.75
N GLU A 184 1.91 -12.78 -9.81
CA GLU A 184 2.82 -12.64 -10.94
C GLU A 184 3.08 -11.15 -11.21
N ALA A 185 4.20 -10.86 -11.86
CA ALA A 185 4.46 -9.51 -12.34
C ALA A 185 3.36 -9.13 -13.36
N THR A 186 2.64 -8.06 -13.07
CA THR A 186 1.44 -7.67 -13.81
C THR A 186 1.65 -6.28 -14.41
N ALA A 187 1.43 -6.14 -15.71
CA ALA A 187 1.43 -4.81 -16.33
C ALA A 187 0.32 -3.94 -15.72
N TRP A 188 0.59 -2.66 -15.54
CA TRP A 188 -0.47 -1.72 -15.18
C TRP A 188 -1.55 -1.73 -16.26
N PRO A 189 -2.83 -1.85 -15.89
CA PRO A 189 -3.92 -1.74 -16.85
C PRO A 189 -3.88 -0.40 -17.60
N PRO A 190 -4.36 -0.35 -18.85
CA PRO A 190 -4.44 0.89 -19.61
C PRO A 190 -5.27 1.95 -18.90
N GLY A 191 -4.92 3.22 -19.08
CA GLY A 191 -5.58 4.36 -18.47
C GLY A 191 -4.75 5.02 -17.37
N ARG A 192 -5.43 5.79 -16.50
CA ARG A 192 -4.80 6.46 -15.36
C ARG A 192 -4.28 5.43 -14.36
N LYS A 193 -3.04 5.60 -13.93
CA LYS A 193 -2.46 4.75 -12.88
C LYS A 193 -2.74 5.40 -11.53
N ILE A 194 -3.73 4.87 -10.83
CA ILE A 194 -4.11 5.31 -9.48
C ILE A 194 -3.96 4.13 -8.52
N ALA A 195 -3.33 4.37 -7.39
CA ALA A 195 -3.13 3.39 -6.34
C ALA A 195 -3.53 3.92 -4.97
N GLY A 196 -4.05 3.01 -4.14
CA GLY A 196 -4.19 3.20 -2.71
C GLY A 196 -2.99 2.63 -1.94
N ILE A 197 -2.66 3.24 -0.81
CA ILE A 197 -1.63 2.73 0.10
C ILE A 197 -2.18 2.79 1.51
N SER A 198 -2.24 1.64 2.18
CA SER A 198 -2.66 1.50 3.56
C SER A 198 -1.49 1.31 4.50
N SER A 199 -1.54 1.97 5.65
CA SER A 199 -0.57 1.79 6.73
C SER A 199 -1.30 1.87 8.07
N PHE A 200 -1.28 0.78 8.82
CA PHE A 200 -2.02 0.65 10.08
C PHE A 200 -1.06 0.39 11.22
N GLY A 201 -1.10 1.26 12.23
CA GLY A 201 -0.23 1.18 13.40
C GLY A 201 -0.80 0.25 14.47
N VAL A 202 0.06 -0.44 15.20
CA VAL A 202 -0.32 -1.36 16.28
C VAL A 202 -1.13 -0.69 17.40
N THR A 203 -1.01 0.61 17.54
CA THR A 203 -1.79 1.41 18.51
C THR A 203 -3.11 1.95 17.96
N GLY A 204 -3.54 1.45 16.79
CA GLY A 204 -4.81 1.79 16.17
C GLY A 204 -4.78 3.04 15.27
N ALA A 205 -3.64 3.66 15.03
CA ALA A 205 -3.54 4.74 14.06
C ALA A 205 -3.59 4.18 12.63
N ASN A 206 -4.57 4.62 11.83
CA ASN A 206 -4.71 4.21 10.43
C ASN A 206 -4.42 5.37 9.50
N ALA A 207 -3.66 5.11 8.45
CA ALA A 207 -3.41 6.05 7.38
C ALA A 207 -3.70 5.42 6.01
N HIS A 208 -4.32 6.19 5.13
CA HIS A 208 -4.51 5.81 3.73
C HIS A 208 -4.18 6.97 2.80
N ARG A 209 -3.53 6.67 1.68
CA ARG A 209 -3.14 7.65 0.67
C ARG A 209 -3.57 7.20 -0.71
N ILE A 210 -3.94 8.16 -1.55
CA ILE A 210 -4.22 7.96 -2.97
C ILE A 210 -3.10 8.62 -3.76
N LEU A 211 -2.40 7.81 -4.53
CA LEU A 211 -1.37 8.24 -5.48
C LEU A 211 -1.88 8.14 -6.91
N GLU A 212 -1.43 9.07 -7.72
CA GLU A 212 -1.60 9.04 -9.16
C GLU A 212 -0.24 9.16 -9.86
N GLU A 213 -0.07 8.48 -10.98
CA GLU A 213 1.08 8.67 -11.85
C GLU A 213 1.21 10.16 -12.22
N ARG A 214 2.44 10.60 -12.43
CA ARG A 214 2.69 11.98 -12.89
C ARG A 214 1.86 12.31 -14.13
N PRO A 215 1.39 13.56 -14.29
CA PRO A 215 0.72 13.99 -15.51
C PRO A 215 1.62 13.80 -16.74
N PRO A 216 1.08 13.36 -17.89
CA PRO A 216 1.87 13.07 -19.09
C PRO A 216 2.64 14.28 -19.66
N ASN A 217 2.16 15.50 -19.38
CA ASN A 217 2.80 16.75 -19.85
C ASN A 217 3.93 17.25 -18.92
N ASP A 218 4.12 16.64 -17.76
CA ASP A 218 5.24 16.95 -16.88
C ASP A 218 6.45 16.17 -17.39
N SER A 219 7.17 16.69 -18.38
CA SER A 219 8.34 16.07 -19.01
C SER A 219 9.38 15.73 -17.93
N LEU A 220 9.94 14.51 -18.02
CA LEU A 220 11.23 14.22 -17.42
C LEU A 220 12.24 15.12 -18.14
N THR A 221 12.53 16.30 -17.63
CA THR A 221 13.78 16.95 -18.01
C THR A 221 14.86 15.95 -17.60
N THR A 222 15.45 15.31 -18.61
CA THR A 222 16.67 14.54 -18.45
C THR A 222 17.78 15.54 -18.12
N GLY A 223 17.81 15.97 -16.88
CA GLY A 223 19.04 16.53 -16.33
C GLY A 223 20.06 15.41 -16.42
N ALA A 224 21.01 15.51 -17.32
CA ALA A 224 22.18 14.67 -17.32
C ALA A 224 22.72 14.61 -15.88
N PRO A 225 23.09 13.45 -15.35
CA PRO A 225 23.75 13.40 -14.05
C PRO A 225 24.98 14.29 -14.16
N GLY A 226 25.00 15.39 -13.41
CA GLY A 226 26.17 16.23 -13.27
C GLY A 226 27.32 15.30 -12.90
N GLY A 227 28.36 15.28 -13.74
CA GLY A 227 29.56 14.50 -13.47
C GLY A 227 30.11 14.85 -12.09
N PRO A 228 30.86 13.95 -11.45
CA PRO A 228 31.40 14.18 -10.12
C PRO A 228 32.21 15.47 -10.11
N SER A 229 31.79 16.45 -9.32
CA SER A 229 32.62 17.58 -8.97
C SER A 229 33.82 17.04 -8.19
N THR A 230 34.97 17.00 -8.84
CA THR A 230 36.25 16.83 -8.15
C THR A 230 36.46 18.03 -7.22
N LEU A 231 36.46 17.78 -5.94
CA LEU A 231 37.19 18.53 -4.93
C LEU A 231 38.46 17.79 -4.60
#